data_a49842e90068c2d9367d0dbec6276f4b
#
_entry.id   a49842e90068c2d9367d0dbec6276f4b
#
_cell.length_a   1.000
_cell.length_b   1.000
_cell.length_c   1.000
_cell.angle_alpha   90.00
_cell.angle_beta   90.00
_cell.angle_gamma   90.00
#
_symmetry.space_group_name_H-M   'P 1'
#
loop_
_entity.id
_entity.type
_entity.pdbx_description
1 polymer ?
#
loop_
_entity_poly.entity_id
_entity_poly.type
_entity_poly.pdbx_seq_one_letter_code
_entity_poly.pdbx_strand_id
1 'polypeptide(L)'
;MAFDGIVVASLASELKHKLLNGRISKIAQPEADELLLTVKSTEGQYRLSISADASLPLVYLTSKNKPSPMTAPNFCMLLRKHISGGRIVDIWQPGLERIIHFTIEHLDELGDLCRKDLIVEIMGKHSNIIFCNDQGKIIDSIKHVSAQMSSVREVLPGREYFIPDTMQKVDPLTVTSEEFAAHLTGKPMPLAKAIYTSFTGISPVTAEEICSLAGMDSSVPAQEYSADILLHLYTQFEIYLSAIKEDSFSPGIYFDGKEPKEFSALPLSHFVNYTRVEYDSISEVLETYYSTRSLITRIRQKSVDLRHVVQTALERNRKKYDLQLRQLKDTENREKFKVYGELINTYGYNLAEGAKTLECLNYYTNEMVSIPMDPLKTPQENSQRYFAKYNKQKRTFEALSVLCKETLDEITYLESIQTALDIALTEDDLAEIKEELTNSGYIRRKYTKKKVKIKNKPLHYISSDGYHMYVGKNNLQNEELTFHFAVGNDWWFHAKQAPGSHVIVKTHGDELPDRTFEEAARLAAYYSSMRGSDKVEIDYVEKKQVKKPNGGKPGFVVYYTNYSMVIDSDISNIEELE
;
A
#
# COMPACT_ATOMS: atom_id res chain seq x y z
N MET A 1 15.28 3.86 6.25
CA MET A 1 15.53 2.72 5.36
C MET A 1 15.63 1.49 6.23
N ALA A 2 14.79 0.52 5.98
CA ALA A 2 14.80 -0.77 6.72
C ALA A 2 16.13 -1.54 6.57
N PHE A 3 16.86 -1.37 5.49
CA PHE A 3 18.16 -2.00 5.27
C PHE A 3 19.26 -1.20 6.02
N ASP A 4 19.33 -1.41 7.31
CA ASP A 4 20.28 -0.74 8.21
C ASP A 4 21.49 -1.65 8.56
N GLY A 5 22.36 -1.19 9.46
CA GLY A 5 23.55 -1.93 9.87
C GLY A 5 23.23 -3.23 10.59
N ILE A 6 22.09 -3.32 11.29
CA ILE A 6 21.68 -4.53 12.01
C ILE A 6 21.18 -5.60 11.02
N VAL A 7 20.44 -5.19 10.00
CA VAL A 7 20.03 -6.09 8.90
C VAL A 7 21.26 -6.62 8.16
N VAL A 8 22.27 -5.75 7.92
CA VAL A 8 23.54 -6.18 7.30
C VAL A 8 24.30 -7.14 8.21
N ALA A 9 24.28 -6.95 9.54
CA ALA A 9 24.89 -7.88 10.50
C ALA A 9 24.24 -9.27 10.44
N SER A 10 22.91 -9.32 10.46
CA SER A 10 22.15 -10.57 10.31
C SER A 10 22.48 -11.27 8.98
N LEU A 11 22.56 -10.49 7.90
CA LEU A 11 22.91 -11.02 6.59
C LEU A 11 24.35 -11.54 6.54
N ALA A 12 25.32 -10.81 7.09
CA ALA A 12 26.72 -11.24 7.15
C ALA A 12 26.86 -12.54 7.94
N SER A 13 26.13 -12.68 9.05
CA SER A 13 26.06 -13.92 9.81
C SER A 13 25.47 -15.08 8.99
N GLU A 14 24.30 -14.91 8.39
CA GLU A 14 23.69 -15.93 7.52
C GLU A 14 24.64 -16.35 6.39
N LEU A 15 25.25 -15.38 5.70
CA LEU A 15 26.17 -15.64 4.61
C LEU A 15 27.42 -16.38 5.10
N LYS A 16 27.92 -16.01 6.27
CA LYS A 16 29.07 -16.70 6.88
C LYS A 16 28.73 -18.15 7.19
N HIS A 17 27.60 -18.43 7.81
CA HIS A 17 27.17 -19.81 8.10
C HIS A 17 27.04 -20.65 6.83
N LYS A 18 26.41 -20.12 5.78
CA LYS A 18 26.09 -20.89 4.55
C LYS A 18 27.22 -20.93 3.52
N LEU A 19 28.05 -19.90 3.42
CA LEU A 19 29.02 -19.74 2.33
C LEU A 19 30.49 -19.87 2.74
N LEU A 20 30.81 -19.84 4.05
CA LEU A 20 32.21 -19.96 4.51
C LEU A 20 32.81 -21.29 4.01
N ASN A 21 34.05 -21.26 3.56
CA ASN A 21 34.74 -22.36 2.90
C ASN A 21 34.13 -22.87 1.59
N GLY A 22 33.04 -22.25 1.12
CA GLY A 22 32.43 -22.56 -0.17
C GLY A 22 33.29 -22.09 -1.34
N ARG A 23 33.19 -22.79 -2.48
CA ARG A 23 33.88 -22.45 -3.73
C ARG A 23 32.95 -21.73 -4.69
N ILE A 24 33.41 -20.64 -5.28
CA ILE A 24 32.69 -19.88 -6.30
C ILE A 24 32.72 -20.68 -7.61
N SER A 25 31.62 -21.34 -7.94
CA SER A 25 31.51 -22.21 -9.12
C SER A 25 31.04 -21.50 -10.38
N LYS A 26 30.29 -20.38 -10.23
CA LYS A 26 29.80 -19.58 -11.38
C LYS A 26 29.71 -18.11 -10.98
N ILE A 27 30.09 -17.23 -11.91
CA ILE A 27 29.95 -15.78 -11.80
C ILE A 27 29.17 -15.29 -13.00
N ALA A 28 28.08 -14.59 -12.77
CA ALA A 28 27.25 -13.97 -13.79
C ALA A 28 26.94 -12.51 -13.43
N GLN A 29 26.73 -11.69 -14.43
CA GLN A 29 26.30 -10.30 -14.29
C GLN A 29 25.05 -10.11 -15.15
N PRO A 30 23.85 -10.37 -14.58
CA PRO A 30 22.59 -10.30 -15.34
C PRO A 30 22.27 -8.88 -15.81
N GLU A 31 22.51 -7.88 -14.97
CA GLU A 31 22.30 -6.46 -15.24
C GLU A 31 23.61 -5.67 -15.08
N ALA A 32 23.63 -4.42 -15.52
CA ALA A 32 24.82 -3.57 -15.48
C ALA A 32 25.41 -3.40 -14.07
N ASP A 33 24.57 -3.43 -13.04
CA ASP A 33 24.91 -3.19 -11.63
C ASP A 33 24.56 -4.36 -10.71
N GLU A 34 24.36 -5.56 -11.27
CA GLU A 34 24.01 -6.76 -10.51
C GLU A 34 24.96 -7.93 -10.79
N LEU A 35 25.44 -8.60 -9.73
CA LEU A 35 26.16 -9.87 -9.79
C LEU A 35 25.32 -11.02 -9.23
N LEU A 36 25.50 -12.19 -9.81
CA LEU A 36 24.95 -13.45 -9.31
C LEU A 36 26.10 -14.47 -9.18
N LEU A 37 26.48 -14.78 -7.95
CA LEU A 37 27.50 -15.76 -7.63
C LEU A 37 26.85 -17.09 -7.26
N THR A 38 27.33 -18.18 -7.83
CA THR A 38 26.95 -19.54 -7.41
C THR A 38 28.09 -20.11 -6.58
N VAL A 39 27.82 -20.42 -5.33
CA VAL A 39 28.78 -20.95 -4.37
C VAL A 39 28.39 -22.38 -4.00
N LYS A 40 29.35 -23.30 -4.05
CA LYS A 40 29.19 -24.68 -3.59
C LYS A 40 29.90 -24.83 -2.24
N SER A 41 29.14 -25.11 -1.20
CA SER A 41 29.63 -25.42 0.12
C SER A 41 29.40 -26.91 0.46
N THR A 42 29.79 -27.34 1.64
CA THR A 42 29.53 -28.70 2.14
C THR A 42 28.04 -28.99 2.33
N GLU A 43 27.23 -27.96 2.61
CA GLU A 43 25.79 -28.07 2.87
C GLU A 43 24.95 -28.02 1.61
N GLY A 44 25.51 -27.53 0.49
CA GLY A 44 24.77 -27.42 -0.77
C GLY A 44 25.29 -26.36 -1.71
N GLN A 45 24.43 -26.03 -2.67
CA GLN A 45 24.71 -25.00 -3.66
C GLN A 45 23.81 -23.80 -3.43
N TYR A 46 24.42 -22.65 -3.20
CA TYR A 46 23.74 -21.39 -2.96
C TYR A 46 23.96 -20.40 -4.10
N ARG A 47 22.98 -19.54 -4.34
CA ARG A 47 23.11 -18.40 -5.25
C ARG A 47 23.04 -17.12 -4.44
N LEU A 48 24.08 -16.31 -4.52
CA LEU A 48 24.17 -14.99 -3.90
C LEU A 48 23.90 -13.92 -4.97
N SER A 49 22.80 -13.21 -4.83
CA SER A 49 22.46 -12.04 -5.66
C SER A 49 22.99 -10.80 -4.96
N ILE A 50 23.72 -9.97 -5.68
CA ILE A 50 24.31 -8.72 -5.22
C ILE A 50 23.92 -7.63 -6.21
N SER A 51 23.13 -6.65 -5.79
CA SER A 51 22.72 -5.50 -6.59
C SER A 51 23.27 -4.23 -6.00
N ALA A 52 23.98 -3.45 -6.83
CA ALA A 52 24.38 -2.08 -6.53
C ALA A 52 23.43 -1.05 -7.14
N ASP A 53 22.18 -1.41 -7.51
CA ASP A 53 21.19 -0.47 -8.04
C ASP A 53 21.01 0.73 -7.10
N ALA A 54 20.92 1.93 -7.67
CA ALA A 54 20.85 3.17 -6.90
C ALA A 54 19.57 3.31 -6.09
N SER A 55 18.48 2.70 -6.57
CA SER A 55 17.14 2.75 -5.94
C SER A 55 16.91 1.58 -5.01
N LEU A 56 17.50 0.41 -5.34
CA LEU A 56 17.25 -0.85 -4.67
C LEU A 56 18.54 -1.69 -4.54
N PRO A 57 19.54 -1.23 -3.76
CA PRO A 57 20.71 -2.05 -3.50
C PRO A 57 20.36 -3.19 -2.55
N LEU A 58 20.71 -4.42 -2.94
CA LEU A 58 20.34 -5.63 -2.21
C LEU A 58 21.46 -6.66 -2.24
N VAL A 59 21.59 -7.41 -1.16
CA VAL A 59 22.39 -8.64 -1.08
C VAL A 59 21.56 -9.70 -0.38
N TYR A 60 21.38 -10.86 -1.01
CA TYR A 60 20.62 -11.97 -0.41
C TYR A 60 20.87 -13.29 -1.15
N LEU A 61 20.63 -14.39 -0.47
CA LEU A 61 20.59 -15.71 -1.09
C LEU A 61 19.24 -15.93 -1.78
N THR A 62 19.26 -16.51 -2.98
CA THR A 62 18.04 -16.76 -3.77
C THR A 62 18.07 -18.14 -4.44
N SER A 63 16.92 -18.75 -4.57
CA SER A 63 16.73 -19.93 -5.44
C SER A 63 16.59 -19.57 -6.91
N LYS A 64 16.24 -18.30 -7.22
CA LYS A 64 15.93 -17.84 -8.57
C LYS A 64 17.19 -17.72 -9.42
N ASN A 65 17.08 -18.05 -10.70
CA ASN A 65 18.12 -17.82 -11.69
C ASN A 65 17.68 -16.70 -12.63
N LYS A 66 18.61 -15.77 -12.91
CA LYS A 66 18.36 -14.69 -13.87
C LYS A 66 19.08 -15.00 -15.19
N PRO A 67 18.44 -14.74 -16.35
CA PRO A 67 19.13 -14.83 -17.62
C PRO A 67 20.30 -13.86 -17.67
N SER A 68 21.41 -14.27 -18.21
CA SER A 68 22.61 -13.43 -18.39
C SER A 68 22.71 -12.95 -19.84
N PRO A 69 23.29 -11.78 -20.11
CA PRO A 69 23.53 -11.32 -21.46
C PRO A 69 24.46 -12.28 -22.21
N MET A 70 24.34 -12.37 -23.54
CA MET A 70 25.17 -13.24 -24.38
C MET A 70 26.67 -12.93 -24.25
N THR A 71 27.02 -11.66 -24.08
CA THR A 71 28.40 -11.20 -23.83
C THR A 71 28.50 -10.72 -22.39
N ALA A 72 29.37 -11.33 -21.60
CA ALA A 72 29.57 -10.93 -20.20
C ALA A 72 30.26 -9.56 -20.13
N PRO A 73 29.82 -8.64 -19.24
CA PRO A 73 30.48 -7.36 -19.01
C PRO A 73 31.92 -7.51 -18.50
N ASN A 74 32.76 -6.48 -18.70
CA ASN A 74 34.18 -6.50 -18.37
C ASN A 74 34.44 -6.86 -16.89
N PHE A 75 33.67 -6.27 -15.97
CA PHE A 75 33.81 -6.56 -14.53
C PHE A 75 33.53 -8.04 -14.21
N CYS A 76 32.52 -8.64 -14.82
CA CYS A 76 32.23 -10.06 -14.69
C CYS A 76 33.40 -10.93 -15.23
N MET A 77 33.97 -10.55 -16.37
CA MET A 77 35.10 -11.29 -16.97
C MET A 77 36.34 -11.19 -16.10
N LEU A 78 36.59 -10.02 -15.50
CA LEU A 78 37.68 -9.80 -14.55
C LEU A 78 37.51 -10.66 -13.30
N LEU A 79 36.33 -10.68 -12.70
CA LEU A 79 36.04 -11.55 -11.55
C LEU A 79 36.21 -13.04 -11.91
N ARG A 80 35.73 -13.47 -13.09
CA ARG A 80 35.94 -14.86 -13.56
C ARG A 80 37.42 -15.21 -13.68
N LYS A 81 38.23 -14.30 -14.18
CA LYS A 81 39.68 -14.50 -14.30
C LYS A 81 40.35 -14.70 -12.94
N HIS A 82 39.94 -13.93 -11.92
CA HIS A 82 40.65 -13.86 -10.66
C HIS A 82 40.08 -14.76 -9.55
N ILE A 83 38.76 -14.97 -9.49
CA ILE A 83 38.12 -15.67 -8.37
C ILE A 83 37.22 -16.84 -8.75
N SER A 84 37.17 -17.25 -10.02
CA SER A 84 36.47 -18.48 -10.40
C SER A 84 37.16 -19.70 -9.78
N GLY A 85 36.39 -20.53 -9.08
CA GLY A 85 36.94 -21.67 -8.32
C GLY A 85 37.57 -21.29 -6.98
N GLY A 86 37.69 -19.99 -6.68
CA GLY A 86 38.19 -19.47 -5.42
C GLY A 86 37.31 -19.88 -4.22
N ARG A 87 37.94 -19.97 -3.04
CA ARG A 87 37.30 -20.33 -1.78
C ARG A 87 37.01 -19.08 -0.96
N ILE A 88 35.81 -18.90 -0.46
CA ILE A 88 35.44 -17.83 0.48
C ILE A 88 36.00 -18.23 1.86
N VAL A 89 36.93 -17.45 2.37
CA VAL A 89 37.62 -17.76 3.66
C VAL A 89 37.17 -16.85 4.79
N ASP A 90 36.57 -15.71 4.49
CA ASP A 90 35.91 -14.88 5.50
C ASP A 90 34.78 -14.06 4.89
N ILE A 91 33.78 -13.76 5.71
CA ILE A 91 32.68 -12.84 5.42
C ILE A 91 32.49 -12.00 6.68
N TRP A 92 32.61 -10.67 6.53
CA TRP A 92 32.56 -9.80 7.68
C TRP A 92 32.01 -8.41 7.33
N GLN A 93 31.54 -7.70 8.35
CA GLN A 93 31.02 -6.35 8.30
C GLN A 93 31.90 -5.44 9.17
N PRO A 94 32.36 -4.28 8.69
CA PRO A 94 33.12 -3.33 9.53
C PRO A 94 32.17 -2.56 10.46
N GLY A 95 32.25 -2.85 11.76
CA GLY A 95 31.30 -2.32 12.76
C GLY A 95 29.86 -2.60 12.35
N LEU A 96 28.99 -1.60 12.37
CA LEU A 96 27.65 -1.68 11.80
C LEU A 96 27.51 -0.87 10.48
N GLU A 97 28.57 -0.75 9.70
CA GLU A 97 28.49 -0.14 8.36
C GLU A 97 27.64 -1.00 7.43
N ARG A 98 27.04 -0.37 6.43
CA ARG A 98 26.26 -1.09 5.40
C ARG A 98 27.20 -1.61 4.29
N ILE A 99 28.19 -2.37 4.72
CA ILE A 99 29.25 -2.94 3.89
C ILE A 99 29.48 -4.39 4.27
N ILE A 100 29.62 -5.26 3.28
CA ILE A 100 29.99 -6.67 3.48
C ILE A 100 31.25 -6.94 2.69
N HIS A 101 32.26 -7.50 3.38
CA HIS A 101 33.48 -7.99 2.79
C HIS A 101 33.43 -9.50 2.59
N PHE A 102 33.83 -9.95 1.41
CA PHE A 102 34.05 -11.37 1.11
C PHE A 102 35.54 -11.55 0.81
N THR A 103 36.27 -12.17 1.70
CA THR A 103 37.68 -12.50 1.48
C THR A 103 37.77 -13.85 0.77
N ILE A 104 38.42 -13.87 -0.40
CA ILE A 104 38.45 -15.02 -1.31
C ILE A 104 39.91 -15.44 -1.54
N GLU A 105 40.22 -16.70 -1.24
CA GLU A 105 41.46 -17.34 -1.60
C GLU A 105 41.38 -18.00 -2.98
N HIS A 106 42.36 -17.80 -3.81
CA HIS A 106 42.50 -18.45 -5.10
C HIS A 106 43.99 -18.65 -5.45
N LEU A 107 44.27 -19.50 -6.41
CA LEU A 107 45.59 -19.62 -7.00
C LEU A 107 45.77 -18.61 -8.12
N ASP A 108 46.87 -17.90 -8.16
CA ASP A 108 47.24 -17.02 -9.26
C ASP A 108 47.73 -17.80 -10.51
N GLU A 109 48.16 -17.09 -11.55
CA GLU A 109 48.65 -17.69 -12.78
C GLU A 109 49.99 -18.49 -12.60
N LEU A 110 50.71 -18.25 -11.50
CA LEU A 110 51.91 -18.98 -11.14
C LEU A 110 51.66 -20.16 -10.20
N GLY A 111 50.41 -20.27 -9.70
CA GLY A 111 50.03 -21.31 -8.73
C GLY A 111 50.21 -20.91 -7.26
N ASP A 112 50.57 -19.65 -7.01
CA ASP A 112 50.70 -19.12 -5.65
C ASP A 112 49.34 -18.79 -5.02
N LEU A 113 49.19 -19.03 -3.73
CA LEU A 113 47.95 -18.74 -3.00
C LEU A 113 47.85 -17.23 -2.74
N CYS A 114 46.82 -16.61 -3.34
CA CYS A 114 46.51 -15.20 -3.20
C CYS A 114 45.18 -14.96 -2.53
N ARG A 115 45.07 -13.83 -1.82
CA ARG A 115 43.81 -13.34 -1.26
C ARG A 115 43.33 -12.10 -1.99
N LYS A 116 42.03 -11.98 -2.16
CA LYS A 116 41.35 -10.80 -2.71
C LYS A 116 40.03 -10.58 -2.01
N ASP A 117 39.63 -9.32 -1.93
CA ASP A 117 38.38 -8.91 -1.31
C ASP A 117 37.36 -8.45 -2.35
N LEU A 118 36.16 -9.02 -2.29
CA LEU A 118 34.99 -8.48 -2.95
C LEU A 118 34.16 -7.73 -1.92
N ILE A 119 34.08 -6.40 -2.06
CA ILE A 119 33.45 -5.50 -1.10
C ILE A 119 32.13 -5.02 -1.68
N VAL A 120 31.07 -5.17 -0.92
CA VAL A 120 29.71 -4.77 -1.31
C VAL A 120 29.26 -3.64 -0.40
N GLU A 121 29.03 -2.46 -0.98
CA GLU A 121 28.52 -1.28 -0.29
C GLU A 121 27.04 -1.08 -0.60
N ILE A 122 26.21 -0.98 0.43
CA ILE A 122 24.75 -0.88 0.37
C ILE A 122 24.32 0.51 0.85
N MET A 123 24.60 1.55 0.04
CA MET A 123 24.48 2.97 0.40
C MET A 123 23.55 3.77 -0.54
N GLY A 124 22.46 3.15 -1.03
CA GLY A 124 21.52 3.78 -1.97
C GLY A 124 22.23 4.19 -3.27
N LYS A 125 22.13 5.44 -3.66
CA LYS A 125 22.79 5.94 -4.89
C LYS A 125 24.32 5.78 -4.93
N HIS A 126 24.94 5.59 -3.77
CA HIS A 126 26.40 5.38 -3.62
C HIS A 126 26.78 3.90 -3.50
N SER A 127 25.82 2.98 -3.66
CA SER A 127 26.10 1.55 -3.63
C SER A 127 27.03 1.14 -4.75
N ASN A 128 27.95 0.21 -4.42
CA ASN A 128 28.98 -0.27 -5.33
C ASN A 128 29.37 -1.71 -5.01
N ILE A 129 30.00 -2.39 -5.96
CA ILE A 129 30.68 -3.67 -5.77
C ILE A 129 32.10 -3.46 -6.21
N ILE A 130 33.05 -3.58 -5.25
CA ILE A 130 34.45 -3.19 -5.44
C ILE A 130 35.31 -4.43 -5.26
N PHE A 131 36.28 -4.62 -6.12
CA PHE A 131 37.19 -5.75 -6.08
C PHE A 131 38.59 -5.25 -5.79
N CYS A 132 39.18 -5.72 -4.67
CA CYS A 132 40.47 -5.29 -4.17
C CYS A 132 41.48 -6.45 -4.09
N ASN A 133 42.76 -6.11 -4.10
CA ASN A 133 43.82 -7.03 -3.76
C ASN A 133 44.01 -7.12 -2.21
N ASP A 134 44.93 -7.95 -1.74
CA ASP A 134 45.29 -8.17 -0.34
C ASP A 134 45.86 -6.93 0.39
N GLN A 135 46.27 -5.91 -0.38
CA GLN A 135 46.77 -4.63 0.15
C GLN A 135 45.69 -3.55 0.18
N GLY A 136 44.41 -3.89 -0.09
CA GLY A 136 43.31 -2.93 -0.14
C GLY A 136 43.30 -2.04 -1.39
N LYS A 137 44.12 -2.35 -2.42
CA LYS A 137 44.15 -1.60 -3.65
C LYS A 137 43.06 -2.08 -4.60
N ILE A 138 42.25 -1.16 -5.12
CA ILE A 138 41.15 -1.44 -6.04
C ILE A 138 41.73 -2.00 -7.36
N ILE A 139 41.30 -3.21 -7.71
CA ILE A 139 41.58 -3.83 -9.00
C ILE A 139 40.57 -3.32 -10.02
N ASP A 140 39.26 -3.33 -9.64
CA ASP A 140 38.15 -2.79 -10.45
C ASP A 140 36.88 -2.66 -9.59
N SER A 141 35.84 -2.08 -10.14
CA SER A 141 34.53 -1.95 -9.50
C SER A 141 33.41 -1.99 -10.54
N ILE A 142 32.20 -2.40 -10.10
CA ILE A 142 31.05 -2.45 -11.00
C ILE A 142 30.61 -1.03 -11.44
N LYS A 143 30.86 -0.02 -10.59
CA LYS A 143 30.66 1.40 -10.88
C LYS A 143 31.95 2.17 -10.64
N HIS A 144 32.48 2.80 -11.66
CA HIS A 144 33.63 3.70 -11.55
C HIS A 144 33.16 5.06 -11.04
N VAL A 145 33.82 5.57 -9.99
CA VAL A 145 33.54 6.88 -9.39
C VAL A 145 34.79 7.74 -9.51
N SER A 146 34.77 8.74 -10.39
CA SER A 146 35.88 9.69 -10.59
C SER A 146 35.79 10.89 -9.63
N ALA A 147 36.86 11.68 -9.53
CA ALA A 147 36.89 12.92 -8.76
C ALA A 147 35.83 13.95 -9.21
N GLN A 148 35.35 13.86 -10.45
CA GLN A 148 34.26 14.73 -10.95
C GLN A 148 32.87 14.28 -10.41
N MET A 149 32.71 12.99 -10.05
CA MET A 149 31.46 12.41 -9.56
C MET A 149 31.37 12.45 -8.03
N SER A 150 32.49 12.45 -7.34
CA SER A 150 32.55 12.46 -5.87
C SER A 150 33.72 13.28 -5.39
N SER A 151 33.44 14.21 -4.47
CA SER A 151 34.48 14.99 -3.76
C SER A 151 35.09 14.24 -2.57
N VAL A 152 34.48 13.11 -2.19
CA VAL A 152 34.84 12.35 -0.96
C VAL A 152 35.91 11.31 -1.26
N ARG A 153 35.70 10.48 -2.28
CA ARG A 153 36.67 9.47 -2.72
C ARG A 153 36.48 9.11 -4.18
N GLU A 154 37.54 8.61 -4.77
CA GLU A 154 37.51 7.97 -6.09
C GLU A 154 37.41 6.45 -5.92
N VAL A 155 36.64 5.79 -6.78
CA VAL A 155 36.56 4.32 -6.87
C VAL A 155 36.97 3.94 -8.29
N LEU A 156 38.29 3.83 -8.49
CA LEU A 156 38.93 3.57 -9.81
C LEU A 156 40.07 2.56 -9.64
N PRO A 157 40.41 1.78 -10.66
CA PRO A 157 41.54 0.88 -10.63
C PRO A 157 42.82 1.59 -10.19
N GLY A 158 43.57 0.93 -9.28
CA GLY A 158 44.82 1.41 -8.72
C GLY A 158 44.69 2.37 -7.54
N ARG A 159 43.51 2.85 -7.17
CA ARG A 159 43.27 3.63 -5.95
C ARG A 159 43.17 2.71 -4.71
N GLU A 160 43.46 3.28 -3.55
CA GLU A 160 43.24 2.58 -2.27
C GLU A 160 41.77 2.60 -1.87
N TYR A 161 41.29 1.50 -1.39
CA TYR A 161 39.96 1.42 -0.81
C TYR A 161 39.96 1.93 0.63
N PHE A 162 39.02 2.80 0.97
CA PHE A 162 38.75 3.22 2.33
C PHE A 162 37.26 3.54 2.50
N ILE A 163 36.78 3.41 3.74
CA ILE A 163 35.42 3.80 4.11
C ILE A 163 35.45 5.28 4.50
N PRO A 164 34.69 6.17 3.81
CA PRO A 164 34.70 7.58 4.15
C PRO A 164 34.00 7.83 5.49
N ASP A 165 34.70 8.43 6.42
CA ASP A 165 34.09 8.97 7.65
C ASP A 165 33.53 10.37 7.41
N THR A 166 32.35 10.44 6.77
CA THR A 166 31.69 11.71 6.42
C THR A 166 30.77 12.25 7.50
N MET A 167 30.40 11.44 8.48
CA MET A 167 29.36 11.80 9.47
C MET A 167 29.85 11.78 10.93
N GLN A 168 31.10 11.40 11.16
CA GLN A 168 31.68 11.27 12.52
C GLN A 168 30.78 10.49 13.50
N LYS A 169 30.15 9.41 13.00
CA LYS A 169 29.33 8.54 13.81
C LYS A 169 30.18 7.55 14.59
N VAL A 170 29.71 7.25 15.79
CA VAL A 170 30.39 6.29 16.67
C VAL A 170 29.91 4.88 16.39
N ASP A 171 30.80 3.89 16.54
CA ASP A 171 30.44 2.49 16.45
C ASP A 171 29.61 2.10 17.68
N PRO A 172 28.33 1.72 17.49
CA PRO A 172 27.42 1.40 18.58
C PRO A 172 27.79 0.12 19.35
N LEU A 173 28.64 -0.75 18.77
CA LEU A 173 29.07 -2.01 19.40
C LEU A 173 30.18 -1.84 20.43
N THR A 174 30.87 -0.68 20.38
CA THR A 174 32.06 -0.42 21.24
C THR A 174 31.88 0.83 22.13
N VAL A 175 30.82 1.63 21.92
CA VAL A 175 30.56 2.85 22.68
C VAL A 175 30.31 2.56 24.16
N THR A 176 30.92 3.35 25.04
CA THR A 176 30.65 3.28 26.49
C THR A 176 29.42 4.08 26.89
N SER A 177 28.93 3.87 28.13
CA SER A 177 27.76 4.61 28.65
C SER A 177 28.01 6.11 28.72
N GLU A 178 29.22 6.52 29.12
CA GLU A 178 29.61 7.93 29.19
C GLU A 178 29.66 8.58 27.81
N GLU A 179 30.26 7.89 26.83
CA GLU A 179 30.34 8.35 25.45
C GLU A 179 28.93 8.44 24.81
N PHE A 180 28.10 7.41 25.06
CA PHE A 180 26.71 7.41 24.59
C PHE A 180 25.93 8.63 25.11
N ALA A 181 25.98 8.88 26.41
CA ALA A 181 25.32 10.04 27.02
C ALA A 181 25.91 11.35 26.47
N ALA A 182 27.23 11.46 26.33
CA ALA A 182 27.88 12.66 25.79
C ALA A 182 27.45 12.97 24.34
N HIS A 183 27.25 11.94 23.52
CA HIS A 183 26.78 12.10 22.14
C HIS A 183 25.32 12.53 22.02
N LEU A 184 24.49 12.32 23.04
CA LEU A 184 23.07 12.69 23.03
C LEU A 184 22.80 13.98 23.80
N THR A 185 23.55 14.23 24.90
CA THR A 185 23.36 15.40 25.75
C THR A 185 23.46 16.71 24.95
N GLY A 186 22.52 17.61 25.20
CA GLY A 186 22.51 18.95 24.61
C GLY A 186 22.06 19.02 23.14
N LYS A 187 21.68 17.92 22.51
CA LYS A 187 21.15 17.95 21.14
C LYS A 187 19.71 18.46 21.10
N PRO A 188 19.44 19.59 20.42
CA PRO A 188 18.09 20.20 20.30
C PRO A 188 17.27 19.53 19.20
N MET A 189 17.23 18.20 19.18
CA MET A 189 16.49 17.41 18.19
C MET A 189 15.81 16.21 18.86
N PRO A 190 14.75 15.64 18.25
CA PRO A 190 14.07 14.45 18.76
C PRO A 190 15.03 13.33 19.12
N LEU A 191 14.78 12.63 20.25
CA LEU A 191 15.66 11.62 20.79
C LEU A 191 16.03 10.53 19.80
N ALA A 192 15.04 9.97 19.07
CA ALA A 192 15.32 8.99 18.03
C ALA A 192 16.27 9.56 16.97
N LYS A 193 16.07 10.83 16.56
CA LYS A 193 16.95 11.49 15.60
C LYS A 193 18.36 11.67 16.14
N ALA A 194 18.50 12.03 17.40
CA ALA A 194 19.81 12.13 18.05
C ALA A 194 20.55 10.78 18.03
N ILE A 195 19.83 9.66 18.30
CA ILE A 195 20.40 8.31 18.26
C ILE A 195 20.88 7.95 16.83
N TYR A 196 20.00 7.93 15.83
CA TYR A 196 20.41 7.44 14.51
C TYR A 196 21.38 8.37 13.76
N THR A 197 21.51 9.63 14.18
CA THR A 197 22.54 10.55 13.65
C THR A 197 23.89 10.43 14.35
N SER A 198 23.93 9.88 15.58
CA SER A 198 25.16 9.71 16.36
C SER A 198 25.83 8.37 16.16
N PHE A 199 25.07 7.31 15.90
CA PHE A 199 25.59 5.94 15.87
C PHE A 199 25.49 5.34 14.47
N THR A 200 26.57 4.64 14.07
CA THR A 200 26.66 3.97 12.77
C THR A 200 25.65 2.81 12.70
N GLY A 201 25.01 2.65 11.54
CA GLY A 201 24.16 1.50 11.25
C GLY A 201 22.80 1.48 11.95
N ILE A 202 22.48 2.46 12.78
CA ILE A 202 21.16 2.59 13.41
C ILE A 202 20.22 3.34 12.46
N SER A 203 19.06 2.74 12.18
CA SER A 203 17.99 3.38 11.39
C SER A 203 17.02 4.18 12.27
N PRO A 204 16.20 5.06 11.69
CA PRO A 204 15.13 5.74 12.43
C PRO A 204 14.19 4.75 13.14
N VAL A 205 13.81 3.67 12.47
CA VAL A 205 12.90 2.65 13.00
C VAL A 205 13.54 1.94 14.21
N THR A 206 14.82 1.58 14.09
CA THR A 206 15.59 0.98 15.20
C THR A 206 15.74 1.95 16.36
N ALA A 207 15.98 3.25 16.10
CA ALA A 207 16.06 4.25 17.15
C ALA A 207 14.72 4.46 17.88
N GLU A 208 13.61 4.41 17.16
CA GLU A 208 12.26 4.45 17.74
C GLU A 208 11.99 3.21 18.62
N GLU A 209 12.41 2.01 18.16
CA GLU A 209 12.32 0.80 18.96
C GLU A 209 13.09 0.89 20.28
N ILE A 210 14.33 1.37 20.23
CA ILE A 210 15.15 1.54 21.43
C ILE A 210 14.51 2.53 22.42
N CYS A 211 13.95 3.64 21.92
CA CYS A 211 13.18 4.57 22.75
C CYS A 211 11.94 3.91 23.36
N SER A 212 11.21 3.12 22.58
CA SER A 212 10.02 2.40 23.02
C SER A 212 10.34 1.38 24.10
N LEU A 213 11.41 0.60 23.95
CA LEU A 213 11.88 -0.35 24.95
C LEU A 213 12.31 0.33 26.26
N ALA A 214 12.85 1.54 26.17
CA ALA A 214 13.17 2.38 27.33
C ALA A 214 11.96 3.09 27.94
N GLY A 215 10.76 2.98 27.35
CA GLY A 215 9.55 3.70 27.77
C GLY A 215 9.64 5.22 27.57
N MET A 216 10.44 5.68 26.61
CA MET A 216 10.73 7.09 26.35
C MET A 216 10.03 7.58 25.09
N ASP A 217 9.55 8.83 25.11
CA ASP A 217 8.98 9.46 23.92
C ASP A 217 10.11 9.86 22.95
N SER A 218 10.16 9.20 21.81
CA SER A 218 11.16 9.38 20.76
C SER A 218 11.15 10.78 20.13
N SER A 219 10.03 11.52 20.25
CA SER A 219 9.82 12.84 19.66
C SER A 219 10.32 14.00 20.54
N VAL A 220 10.50 13.78 21.85
CA VAL A 220 11.03 14.77 22.79
C VAL A 220 12.50 15.04 22.47
N PRO A 221 12.93 16.33 22.49
CA PRO A 221 14.34 16.67 22.27
C PRO A 221 15.30 16.00 23.27
N ALA A 222 16.40 15.46 22.79
CA ALA A 222 17.38 14.74 23.63
C ALA A 222 17.95 15.60 24.77
N GLN A 223 18.05 16.92 24.59
CA GLN A 223 18.48 17.89 25.62
C GLN A 223 17.56 17.98 26.85
N GLU A 224 16.30 17.51 26.76
CA GLU A 224 15.34 17.56 27.86
C GLU A 224 15.52 16.38 28.83
N TYR A 225 16.29 15.37 28.44
CA TYR A 225 16.55 14.20 29.27
C TYR A 225 17.80 14.38 30.14
N SER A 226 17.71 13.99 31.42
CA SER A 226 18.84 13.98 32.34
C SER A 226 19.84 12.86 32.01
N ALA A 227 21.07 12.97 32.52
CA ALA A 227 22.10 11.96 32.32
C ALA A 227 21.67 10.57 32.84
N ASP A 228 20.95 10.50 33.97
CA ASP A 228 20.47 9.23 34.53
C ASP A 228 19.43 8.55 33.62
N ILE A 229 18.56 9.33 32.97
CA ILE A 229 17.59 8.81 32.01
C ILE A 229 18.31 8.31 30.75
N LEU A 230 19.33 9.02 30.28
CA LEU A 230 20.15 8.59 29.14
C LEU A 230 20.96 7.32 29.45
N LEU A 231 21.34 7.10 30.71
CA LEU A 231 21.97 5.85 31.15
C LEU A 231 20.98 4.67 31.09
N HIS A 232 19.72 4.89 31.49
CA HIS A 232 18.67 3.88 31.34
C HIS A 232 18.44 3.55 29.84
N LEU A 233 18.41 4.56 28.98
CA LEU A 233 18.31 4.37 27.53
C LEU A 233 19.50 3.55 26.99
N TYR A 234 20.74 3.84 27.45
CA TYR A 234 21.93 3.09 27.10
C TYR A 234 21.79 1.60 27.45
N THR A 235 21.25 1.28 28.63
CA THR A 235 21.03 -0.11 29.02
C THR A 235 20.10 -0.83 28.02
N GLN A 236 19.01 -0.23 27.59
CA GLN A 236 18.12 -0.81 26.58
C GLN A 236 18.77 -0.89 25.20
N PHE A 237 19.55 0.12 24.84
CA PHE A 237 20.36 0.13 23.62
C PHE A 237 21.36 -1.04 23.60
N GLU A 238 22.09 -1.27 24.69
CA GLU A 238 23.06 -2.37 24.81
C GLU A 238 22.36 -3.74 24.77
N ILE A 239 21.25 -3.89 25.50
CA ILE A 239 20.45 -5.13 25.47
C ILE A 239 19.96 -5.42 24.07
N TYR A 240 19.43 -4.42 23.34
CA TYR A 240 18.95 -4.61 21.98
C TYR A 240 20.07 -5.02 21.01
N LEU A 241 21.26 -4.44 21.19
CA LEU A 241 22.42 -4.75 20.35
C LEU A 241 23.16 -6.03 20.78
N SER A 242 22.89 -6.58 21.98
CA SER A 242 23.51 -7.83 22.42
C SER A 242 23.18 -9.00 21.49
N ALA A 243 21.98 -8.98 20.89
CA ALA A 243 21.56 -9.98 19.90
C ALA A 243 22.54 -10.09 18.72
N ILE A 244 23.20 -8.99 18.34
CA ILE A 244 24.21 -9.00 17.27
C ILE A 244 25.49 -9.70 17.73
N LYS A 245 25.92 -9.44 18.97
CA LYS A 245 27.12 -10.07 19.56
C LYS A 245 26.92 -11.56 19.82
N GLU A 246 25.68 -11.96 20.12
CA GLU A 246 25.27 -13.34 20.41
C GLU A 246 24.85 -14.12 19.16
N ASP A 247 24.87 -13.46 17.99
CA ASP A 247 24.38 -14.01 16.70
C ASP A 247 22.94 -14.54 16.79
N SER A 248 22.11 -13.85 17.58
CA SER A 248 20.71 -14.20 17.88
C SER A 248 19.74 -13.29 17.15
N PHE A 249 19.51 -13.58 15.87
CA PHE A 249 18.59 -12.82 15.04
C PHE A 249 17.21 -13.51 14.93
N SER A 250 16.17 -12.71 14.77
CA SER A 250 14.80 -13.14 14.52
C SER A 250 14.21 -12.30 13.38
N PRO A 251 14.58 -12.62 12.12
CA PRO A 251 14.17 -11.83 10.98
C PRO A 251 12.65 -11.90 10.75
N GLY A 252 12.03 -10.79 10.42
CA GLY A 252 10.59 -10.75 10.20
C GLY A 252 10.13 -9.60 9.32
N ILE A 253 8.92 -9.75 8.76
CA ILE A 253 8.21 -8.73 7.98
C ILE A 253 6.95 -8.35 8.73
N TYR A 254 6.67 -7.06 8.79
CA TYR A 254 5.45 -6.47 9.36
C TYR A 254 4.49 -6.13 8.24
N PHE A 255 3.29 -6.72 8.28
CA PHE A 255 2.26 -6.56 7.27
C PHE A 255 1.07 -5.73 7.77
N ASP A 256 0.53 -4.90 6.88
CA ASP A 256 -0.81 -4.33 6.96
C ASP A 256 -1.70 -5.13 5.99
N GLY A 257 -2.40 -6.14 6.50
CA GLY A 257 -3.02 -7.16 5.69
C GLY A 257 -2.00 -7.86 4.79
N LYS A 258 -2.08 -7.66 3.47
CA LYS A 258 -1.13 -8.24 2.50
C LYS A 258 0.01 -7.30 2.09
N GLU A 259 -0.02 -6.05 2.51
CA GLU A 259 1.01 -5.07 2.13
C GLU A 259 2.17 -5.09 3.13
N PRO A 260 3.40 -5.44 2.72
CA PRO A 260 4.55 -5.38 3.59
C PRO A 260 4.92 -3.92 3.87
N LYS A 261 4.89 -3.52 5.13
CA LYS A 261 5.18 -2.14 5.58
C LYS A 261 6.63 -1.97 5.97
N GLU A 262 7.16 -2.88 6.79
CA GLU A 262 8.51 -2.82 7.30
C GLU A 262 9.08 -4.24 7.46
N PHE A 263 10.41 -4.35 7.53
CA PHE A 263 11.10 -5.58 7.89
C PHE A 263 12.26 -5.25 8.86
N SER A 264 12.66 -6.24 9.62
CA SER A 264 13.77 -6.08 10.56
C SER A 264 14.47 -7.42 10.80
N ALA A 265 15.73 -7.35 11.26
CA ALA A 265 16.49 -8.52 11.71
C ALA A 265 16.19 -8.87 13.18
N LEU A 266 15.60 -7.96 13.94
CA LEU A 266 15.21 -8.12 15.34
C LEU A 266 13.74 -7.65 15.50
N PRO A 267 13.01 -8.13 16.52
CA PRO A 267 11.65 -7.70 16.77
C PRO A 267 11.53 -6.18 16.98
N LEU A 268 10.42 -5.60 16.50
CA LEU A 268 10.04 -4.21 16.70
C LEU A 268 8.74 -4.17 17.52
N SER A 269 8.85 -3.87 18.82
CA SER A 269 7.72 -3.91 19.76
C SER A 269 6.72 -2.77 19.55
N HIS A 270 7.17 -1.65 18.98
CA HIS A 270 6.30 -0.51 18.71
C HIS A 270 5.38 -0.67 17.47
N PHE A 271 5.58 -1.74 16.67
CA PHE A 271 4.75 -2.06 15.50
C PHE A 271 3.48 -2.86 15.88
N VAL A 272 2.78 -2.46 16.94
CA VAL A 272 1.62 -3.19 17.52
C VAL A 272 0.43 -3.35 16.58
N ASN A 273 0.29 -2.45 15.59
CA ASN A 273 -0.83 -2.44 14.65
C ASN A 273 -0.58 -3.28 13.37
N TYR A 274 0.55 -3.98 13.31
CA TYR A 274 0.94 -4.76 12.13
C TYR A 274 1.16 -6.22 12.51
N THR A 275 0.79 -7.12 11.61
CA THR A 275 1.04 -8.55 11.78
C THR A 275 2.49 -8.85 11.46
N ARG A 276 3.25 -9.37 12.44
CA ARG A 276 4.62 -9.82 12.22
C ARG A 276 4.64 -11.27 11.77
N VAL A 277 5.28 -11.54 10.63
CA VAL A 277 5.60 -12.87 10.15
C VAL A 277 7.10 -13.09 10.29
N GLU A 278 7.50 -14.15 11.03
CA GLU A 278 8.88 -14.54 11.20
C GLU A 278 9.36 -15.43 10.05
N TYR A 279 10.65 -15.37 9.78
CA TYR A 279 11.32 -16.16 8.75
C TYR A 279 12.62 -16.74 9.33
N ASP A 280 13.03 -17.90 8.83
CA ASP A 280 14.26 -18.54 9.24
C ASP A 280 15.52 -17.85 8.68
N SER A 281 15.36 -16.96 7.72
CA SER A 281 16.44 -16.36 6.95
C SER A 281 16.16 -14.90 6.62
N ILE A 282 17.14 -14.03 6.88
CA ILE A 282 17.06 -12.62 6.47
C ILE A 282 17.07 -12.49 4.93
N SER A 283 17.71 -13.42 4.21
CA SER A 283 17.65 -13.46 2.74
C SER A 283 16.23 -13.69 2.25
N GLU A 284 15.46 -14.56 2.90
CA GLU A 284 14.07 -14.83 2.58
C GLU A 284 13.17 -13.60 2.87
N VAL A 285 13.39 -12.93 4.00
CA VAL A 285 12.75 -11.65 4.35
C VAL A 285 12.98 -10.63 3.24
N LEU A 286 14.23 -10.43 2.82
CA LEU A 286 14.59 -9.46 1.78
C LEU A 286 13.96 -9.81 0.44
N GLU A 287 14.05 -11.07 0.02
CA GLU A 287 13.45 -11.52 -1.25
C GLU A 287 11.93 -11.33 -1.23
N THR A 288 11.25 -11.74 -0.16
CA THR A 288 9.78 -11.64 -0.01
C THR A 288 9.33 -10.19 0.06
N TYR A 289 9.93 -9.39 0.92
CA TYR A 289 9.56 -7.97 1.08
C TYR A 289 9.68 -7.19 -0.21
N TYR A 290 10.83 -7.27 -0.87
CA TYR A 290 11.08 -6.47 -2.07
C TYR A 290 10.35 -7.00 -3.31
N SER A 291 10.17 -8.32 -3.46
CA SER A 291 9.38 -8.89 -4.56
C SER A 291 7.90 -8.49 -4.44
N THR A 292 7.32 -8.60 -3.25
CA THR A 292 5.92 -8.22 -2.99
C THR A 292 5.72 -6.71 -3.19
N ARG A 293 6.60 -5.88 -2.64
CA ARG A 293 6.53 -4.43 -2.80
C ARG A 293 6.73 -3.98 -4.26
N SER A 294 7.63 -4.63 -4.99
CA SER A 294 7.83 -4.38 -6.42
C SER A 294 6.60 -4.75 -7.23
N LEU A 295 5.96 -5.88 -6.92
CA LEU A 295 4.71 -6.30 -7.54
C LEU A 295 3.60 -5.27 -7.31
N ILE A 296 3.35 -4.88 -6.05
CA ILE A 296 2.35 -3.88 -5.69
C ILE A 296 2.64 -2.54 -6.39
N THR A 297 3.90 -2.08 -6.40
CA THR A 297 4.29 -0.83 -7.08
C THR A 297 4.03 -0.92 -8.59
N ARG A 298 4.35 -2.05 -9.21
CA ARG A 298 4.11 -2.29 -10.64
C ARG A 298 2.62 -2.30 -10.97
N ILE A 299 1.79 -2.93 -10.13
CA ILE A 299 0.33 -2.93 -10.29
C ILE A 299 -0.22 -1.51 -10.12
N ARG A 300 0.23 -0.77 -9.11
CA ARG A 300 -0.15 0.65 -8.92
C ARG A 300 0.22 1.51 -10.13
N GLN A 301 1.43 1.36 -10.67
CA GLN A 301 1.86 2.08 -11.89
C GLN A 301 1.01 1.72 -13.10
N LYS A 302 0.74 0.43 -13.33
CA LYS A 302 -0.12 -0.04 -14.43
C LYS A 302 -1.58 0.40 -14.29
N SER A 303 -2.05 0.66 -13.06
CA SER A 303 -3.41 1.13 -12.79
C SER A 303 -3.59 2.65 -12.94
N VAL A 304 -2.52 3.44 -13.12
CA VAL A 304 -2.58 4.91 -13.16
C VAL A 304 -3.57 5.42 -14.19
N ASP A 305 -3.55 4.89 -15.41
CA ASP A 305 -4.47 5.31 -16.48
C ASP A 305 -5.93 4.99 -16.13
N LEU A 306 -6.19 3.81 -15.54
CA LEU A 306 -7.53 3.41 -15.12
C LEU A 306 -8.03 4.30 -13.98
N ARG A 307 -7.18 4.57 -12.99
CA ARG A 307 -7.48 5.48 -11.87
C ARG A 307 -7.78 6.89 -12.37
N HIS A 308 -7.02 7.39 -13.33
CA HIS A 308 -7.26 8.71 -13.93
C HIS A 308 -8.63 8.78 -14.63
N VAL A 309 -9.00 7.74 -15.39
CA VAL A 309 -10.33 7.64 -16.03
C VAL A 309 -11.44 7.68 -14.98
N VAL A 310 -11.35 6.87 -13.93
CA VAL A 310 -12.34 6.80 -12.85
C VAL A 310 -12.43 8.13 -12.10
N GLN A 311 -11.29 8.71 -11.72
CA GLN A 311 -11.24 9.99 -10.99
C GLN A 311 -11.87 11.13 -11.80
N THR A 312 -11.54 11.22 -13.09
CA THR A 312 -12.12 12.24 -13.99
C THR A 312 -13.64 12.08 -14.12
N ALA A 313 -14.12 10.83 -14.23
CA ALA A 313 -15.55 10.54 -14.29
C ALA A 313 -16.26 10.87 -12.96
N LEU A 314 -15.66 10.55 -11.81
CA LEU A 314 -16.16 10.89 -10.47
C LEU A 314 -16.30 12.40 -10.29
N GLU A 315 -15.26 13.16 -10.59
CA GLU A 315 -15.28 14.62 -10.47
C GLU A 315 -16.37 15.25 -11.35
N ARG A 316 -16.53 14.77 -12.59
CA ARG A 316 -17.58 15.23 -13.49
C ARG A 316 -18.97 14.94 -12.94
N ASN A 317 -19.21 13.72 -12.45
CA ASN A 317 -20.51 13.33 -11.92
C ASN A 317 -20.82 14.01 -10.60
N ARG A 318 -19.86 14.23 -9.70
CA ARG A 318 -20.04 14.99 -8.47
C ARG A 318 -20.42 16.45 -8.75
N LYS A 319 -19.72 17.13 -9.67
CA LYS A 319 -20.08 18.50 -10.12
C LYS A 319 -21.48 18.54 -10.72
N LYS A 320 -21.86 17.54 -11.53
CA LYS A 320 -23.20 17.41 -12.12
C LYS A 320 -24.26 17.25 -11.03
N TYR A 321 -24.02 16.38 -10.05
CA TYR A 321 -24.91 16.13 -8.93
C TYR A 321 -25.13 17.38 -8.08
N ASP A 322 -24.07 18.09 -7.74
CA ASP A 322 -24.16 19.36 -6.99
C ASP A 322 -24.99 20.42 -7.72
N LEU A 323 -24.83 20.53 -9.04
CA LEU A 323 -25.65 21.44 -9.86
C LEU A 323 -27.10 21.03 -9.86
N GLN A 324 -27.39 19.74 -10.02
CA GLN A 324 -28.74 19.19 -9.98
C GLN A 324 -29.43 19.42 -8.64
N LEU A 325 -28.69 19.24 -7.52
CA LEU A 325 -29.20 19.50 -6.16
C LEU A 325 -29.56 20.99 -5.97
N ARG A 326 -28.70 21.92 -6.43
CA ARG A 326 -29.00 23.35 -6.39
C ARG A 326 -30.25 23.69 -7.17
N GLN A 327 -30.38 23.19 -8.40
CA GLN A 327 -31.56 23.37 -9.23
C GLN A 327 -32.84 22.75 -8.62
N LEU A 328 -32.71 21.59 -7.95
CA LEU A 328 -33.81 20.94 -7.25
C LEU A 328 -34.31 21.82 -6.08
N LYS A 329 -33.37 22.39 -5.31
CA LYS A 329 -33.66 23.31 -4.19
C LYS A 329 -34.44 24.56 -4.69
N ASP A 330 -34.10 25.09 -5.86
CA ASP A 330 -34.81 26.23 -6.45
C ASP A 330 -36.29 25.91 -6.75
N THR A 331 -36.66 24.65 -6.82
CA THR A 331 -38.05 24.19 -7.07
C THR A 331 -38.82 23.89 -5.77
N GLU A 332 -38.22 23.96 -4.59
CA GLU A 332 -38.86 23.65 -3.30
C GLU A 332 -40.07 24.55 -3.03
N ASN A 333 -39.96 25.82 -3.38
CA ASN A 333 -41.01 26.81 -3.17
C ASN A 333 -42.09 26.82 -4.26
N ARG A 334 -42.20 25.79 -5.11
CA ARG A 334 -43.13 25.72 -6.22
C ARG A 334 -44.59 25.83 -5.79
N GLU A 335 -44.99 25.23 -4.67
CA GLU A 335 -46.35 25.24 -4.15
C GLU A 335 -46.83 26.68 -3.86
N LYS A 336 -45.93 27.59 -3.48
CA LYS A 336 -46.26 29.03 -3.32
C LYS A 336 -46.89 29.63 -4.58
N PHE A 337 -46.40 29.26 -5.75
CA PHE A 337 -46.94 29.80 -7.00
C PHE A 337 -48.31 29.23 -7.35
N LYS A 338 -48.61 27.98 -6.98
CA LYS A 338 -49.93 27.40 -7.07
C LYS A 338 -50.91 28.15 -6.17
N VAL A 339 -50.56 28.33 -4.90
CA VAL A 339 -51.37 29.10 -3.92
C VAL A 339 -51.60 30.53 -4.39
N TYR A 340 -50.59 31.21 -4.91
CA TYR A 340 -50.75 32.57 -5.45
C TYR A 340 -51.76 32.60 -6.63
N GLY A 341 -51.67 31.63 -7.54
CA GLY A 341 -52.64 31.52 -8.66
C GLY A 341 -54.06 31.31 -8.17
N GLU A 342 -54.27 30.45 -7.17
CA GLU A 342 -55.57 30.16 -6.56
C GLU A 342 -56.13 31.38 -5.82
N LEU A 343 -55.33 32.07 -5.01
CA LEU A 343 -55.71 33.28 -4.26
C LEU A 343 -56.09 34.43 -5.24
N ILE A 344 -55.34 34.61 -6.31
CA ILE A 344 -55.68 35.61 -7.33
C ILE A 344 -57.04 35.29 -7.98
N ASN A 345 -57.33 34.05 -8.30
CA ASN A 345 -58.63 33.65 -8.85
C ASN A 345 -59.76 33.87 -7.84
N THR A 346 -59.52 33.75 -6.54
CA THR A 346 -60.53 33.88 -5.50
C THR A 346 -60.81 35.36 -5.16
N TYR A 347 -59.76 36.19 -5.06
CA TYR A 347 -59.85 37.57 -4.53
C TYR A 347 -59.58 38.65 -5.60
N GLY A 348 -59.09 38.25 -6.80
CA GLY A 348 -58.67 39.18 -7.83
C GLY A 348 -59.78 39.99 -8.51
N TYR A 349 -61.06 39.61 -8.35
CA TYR A 349 -62.20 40.29 -8.98
C TYR A 349 -62.42 41.71 -8.43
N ASN A 350 -61.94 42.04 -7.24
CA ASN A 350 -62.06 43.37 -6.62
C ASN A 350 -60.83 44.27 -6.81
N LEU A 351 -59.85 43.85 -7.60
CA LEU A 351 -58.64 44.60 -7.85
C LEU A 351 -58.85 45.75 -8.83
N ALA A 352 -58.30 46.92 -8.50
CA ALA A 352 -58.25 48.05 -9.45
C ALA A 352 -57.30 47.74 -10.63
N GLU A 353 -57.59 48.24 -11.82
CA GLU A 353 -56.70 48.15 -12.99
C GLU A 353 -55.34 48.74 -12.68
N GLY A 354 -54.25 48.02 -13.02
CA GLY A 354 -52.86 48.41 -12.77
C GLY A 354 -52.34 48.16 -11.35
N ALA A 355 -53.06 47.40 -10.53
CA ALA A 355 -52.59 47.05 -9.18
C ALA A 355 -51.29 46.25 -9.25
N LYS A 356 -50.29 46.65 -8.44
CA LYS A 356 -48.98 46.02 -8.34
C LYS A 356 -48.91 44.86 -7.33
N THR A 357 -49.86 44.77 -6.41
CA THR A 357 -49.95 43.76 -5.35
C THR A 357 -51.41 43.44 -5.05
N LEU A 358 -51.69 42.20 -4.71
CA LEU A 358 -52.92 41.73 -4.09
C LEU A 358 -52.65 41.36 -2.64
N GLU A 359 -53.29 42.05 -1.70
CA GLU A 359 -53.28 41.66 -0.28
C GLU A 359 -54.56 40.88 0.02
N CYS A 360 -54.41 39.63 0.45
CA CYS A 360 -55.54 38.77 0.72
C CYS A 360 -55.21 37.77 1.85
N LEU A 361 -56.25 37.21 2.44
CA LEU A 361 -56.08 36.10 3.41
C LEU A 361 -55.76 34.82 2.69
N ASN A 362 -54.61 34.21 3.05
CA ASN A 362 -54.29 32.85 2.59
C ASN A 362 -55.13 31.85 3.42
N TYR A 363 -56.15 31.31 2.80
CA TYR A 363 -57.07 30.37 3.47
C TYR A 363 -56.42 28.99 3.80
N TYR A 364 -55.21 28.72 3.34
CA TYR A 364 -54.44 27.54 3.73
C TYR A 364 -53.67 27.72 5.05
N THR A 365 -53.12 28.92 5.30
CA THR A 365 -52.32 29.24 6.49
C THR A 365 -53.02 30.15 7.50
N ASN A 366 -54.15 30.73 7.09
CA ASN A 366 -54.90 31.75 7.81
C ASN A 366 -54.11 33.02 8.13
N GLU A 367 -53.13 33.37 7.26
CA GLU A 367 -52.28 34.55 7.37
C GLU A 367 -52.49 35.50 6.18
N MET A 368 -52.30 36.82 6.40
CA MET A 368 -52.31 37.80 5.32
C MET A 368 -51.08 37.62 4.42
N VAL A 369 -51.29 37.56 3.13
CA VAL A 369 -50.22 37.41 2.11
C VAL A 369 -50.31 38.54 1.08
N SER A 370 -49.16 39.12 0.74
CA SER A 370 -49.02 40.10 -0.36
C SER A 370 -48.48 39.40 -1.59
N ILE A 371 -49.27 39.36 -2.65
CA ILE A 371 -48.96 38.67 -3.90
C ILE A 371 -48.55 39.70 -4.95
N PRO A 372 -47.31 39.67 -5.49
CA PRO A 372 -46.89 40.58 -6.55
C PRO A 372 -47.68 40.38 -7.85
N MET A 373 -48.22 41.46 -8.41
CA MET A 373 -48.97 41.45 -9.65
C MET A 373 -48.22 42.21 -10.75
N ASP A 374 -48.38 41.78 -12.01
CA ASP A 374 -47.95 42.53 -13.17
C ASP A 374 -49.04 43.52 -13.54
N PRO A 375 -48.80 44.85 -13.41
CA PRO A 375 -49.85 45.86 -13.62
C PRO A 375 -50.32 46.00 -15.05
N LEU A 376 -49.58 45.39 -16.01
CA LEU A 376 -49.96 45.37 -17.45
C LEU A 376 -50.87 44.19 -17.81
N LYS A 377 -51.20 43.35 -16.82
CA LYS A 377 -51.98 42.13 -17.00
C LYS A 377 -53.22 42.13 -16.14
N THR A 378 -54.26 41.53 -16.65
CA THR A 378 -55.47 41.27 -15.88
C THR A 378 -55.20 40.32 -14.72
N PRO A 379 -56.04 40.30 -13.66
CA PRO A 379 -55.91 39.32 -12.57
C PRO A 379 -55.90 37.88 -13.10
N GLN A 380 -56.70 37.55 -14.08
CA GLN A 380 -56.73 36.22 -14.68
C GLN A 380 -55.44 35.86 -15.42
N GLU A 381 -54.83 36.78 -16.14
CA GLU A 381 -53.53 36.56 -16.79
C GLU A 381 -52.40 36.43 -15.77
N ASN A 382 -52.44 37.18 -14.65
CA ASN A 382 -51.50 37.03 -13.52
C ASN A 382 -51.63 35.65 -12.88
N SER A 383 -52.86 35.20 -12.62
CA SER A 383 -53.11 33.84 -12.12
C SER A 383 -52.56 32.78 -13.06
N GLN A 384 -52.82 32.86 -14.36
CA GLN A 384 -52.29 31.95 -15.39
C GLN A 384 -50.75 31.96 -15.41
N ARG A 385 -50.12 33.11 -15.23
CA ARG A 385 -48.66 33.23 -15.14
C ARG A 385 -48.09 32.47 -13.92
N TYR A 386 -48.76 32.59 -12.78
CA TYR A 386 -48.35 31.84 -11.57
C TYR A 386 -48.56 30.34 -11.74
N PHE A 387 -49.67 29.89 -12.30
CA PHE A 387 -49.87 28.47 -12.61
C PHE A 387 -48.87 27.94 -13.65
N ALA A 388 -48.54 28.72 -14.68
CA ALA A 388 -47.50 28.35 -15.64
C ALA A 388 -46.14 28.19 -14.97
N LYS A 389 -45.79 29.10 -14.02
CA LYS A 389 -44.57 29.01 -13.23
C LYS A 389 -44.56 27.78 -12.32
N TYR A 390 -45.66 27.49 -11.63
CA TYR A 390 -45.84 26.27 -10.86
C TYR A 390 -45.64 25.00 -11.70
N ASN A 391 -46.36 24.90 -12.83
CA ASN A 391 -46.29 23.75 -13.70
C ASN A 391 -44.87 23.52 -14.26
N LYS A 392 -44.17 24.61 -14.61
CA LYS A 392 -42.77 24.53 -15.05
C LYS A 392 -41.86 23.97 -13.93
N GLN A 393 -41.97 24.52 -12.72
CA GLN A 393 -41.16 24.08 -11.60
C GLN A 393 -41.50 22.65 -11.15
N LYS A 394 -42.76 22.25 -11.18
CA LYS A 394 -43.22 20.88 -10.89
C LYS A 394 -42.56 19.87 -11.84
N ARG A 395 -42.63 20.12 -13.16
CA ARG A 395 -41.96 19.24 -14.15
C ARG A 395 -40.46 19.21 -13.97
N THR A 396 -39.83 20.34 -13.64
CA THR A 396 -38.42 20.44 -13.36
C THR A 396 -38.04 19.63 -12.10
N PHE A 397 -38.85 19.71 -11.04
CA PHE A 397 -38.66 18.92 -9.82
C PHE A 397 -38.74 17.42 -10.09
N GLU A 398 -39.77 16.97 -10.78
CA GLU A 398 -39.96 15.54 -11.11
C GLU A 398 -38.78 15.01 -11.93
N ALA A 399 -38.37 15.75 -12.99
CA ALA A 399 -37.23 15.36 -13.82
C ALA A 399 -35.90 15.35 -13.05
N LEU A 400 -35.63 16.40 -12.28
CA LEU A 400 -34.39 16.50 -11.50
C LEU A 400 -34.31 15.45 -10.38
N SER A 401 -35.44 15.09 -9.76
CA SER A 401 -35.46 14.03 -8.75
C SER A 401 -35.00 12.69 -9.32
N VAL A 402 -35.41 12.34 -10.53
CA VAL A 402 -34.94 11.13 -11.23
C VAL A 402 -33.47 11.26 -11.61
N LEU A 403 -33.07 12.39 -12.22
CA LEU A 403 -31.69 12.61 -12.65
C LEU A 403 -30.69 12.66 -11.50
N CYS A 404 -31.07 13.20 -10.33
CA CYS A 404 -30.24 13.18 -9.13
C CYS A 404 -29.99 11.74 -8.67
N LYS A 405 -31.03 10.91 -8.64
CA LYS A 405 -30.88 9.50 -8.28
C LYS A 405 -29.96 8.75 -9.24
N GLU A 406 -30.19 8.89 -10.54
CA GLU A 406 -29.34 8.27 -11.56
C GLU A 406 -27.87 8.71 -11.45
N THR A 407 -27.64 10.02 -11.18
CA THR A 407 -26.27 10.55 -11.04
C THR A 407 -25.60 10.05 -9.75
N LEU A 408 -26.36 9.90 -8.67
CA LEU A 408 -25.86 9.32 -7.42
C LEU A 408 -25.51 7.83 -7.59
N ASP A 409 -26.36 7.06 -8.25
CA ASP A 409 -26.11 5.66 -8.57
C ASP A 409 -24.82 5.50 -9.41
N GLU A 410 -24.58 6.45 -10.35
CA GLU A 410 -23.36 6.49 -11.15
C GLU A 410 -22.12 6.81 -10.33
N ILE A 411 -22.20 7.73 -9.36
CA ILE A 411 -21.12 8.06 -8.43
C ILE A 411 -20.79 6.82 -7.60
N THR A 412 -21.78 6.19 -6.98
CA THR A 412 -21.60 4.97 -6.17
C THR A 412 -20.94 3.85 -6.97
N TYR A 413 -21.35 3.67 -8.23
CA TYR A 413 -20.71 2.69 -9.12
C TYR A 413 -19.24 3.00 -9.42
N LEU A 414 -18.90 4.26 -9.69
CA LEU A 414 -17.52 4.65 -9.93
C LEU A 414 -16.66 4.52 -8.67
N GLU A 415 -17.22 4.78 -7.49
CA GLU A 415 -16.57 4.57 -6.20
C GLU A 415 -16.30 3.08 -5.93
N SER A 416 -17.21 2.18 -6.34
CA SER A 416 -16.97 0.74 -6.24
C SER A 416 -15.82 0.28 -7.16
N ILE A 417 -15.70 0.85 -8.36
CA ILE A 417 -14.56 0.59 -9.25
C ILE A 417 -13.26 1.14 -8.66
N GLN A 418 -13.30 2.31 -8.02
CA GLN A 418 -12.13 2.84 -7.32
C GLN A 418 -11.65 1.88 -6.21
N THR A 419 -12.58 1.36 -5.40
CA THR A 419 -12.27 0.35 -4.38
C THR A 419 -11.71 -0.93 -5.01
N ALA A 420 -12.27 -1.41 -6.14
CA ALA A 420 -11.73 -2.56 -6.85
C ALA A 420 -10.28 -2.33 -7.34
N LEU A 421 -9.94 -1.11 -7.79
CA LEU A 421 -8.56 -0.74 -8.15
C LEU A 421 -7.60 -0.73 -6.94
N ASP A 422 -8.12 -0.48 -5.73
CA ASP A 422 -7.32 -0.53 -4.49
C ASP A 422 -7.10 -1.98 -4.01
N ILE A 423 -8.04 -2.87 -4.29
CA ILE A 423 -7.97 -4.30 -3.99
C ILE A 423 -7.09 -5.07 -5.00
N ALA A 424 -6.98 -4.60 -6.25
CA ALA A 424 -6.27 -5.30 -7.32
C ALA A 424 -4.81 -5.59 -6.98
N LEU A 425 -4.41 -6.88 -7.08
CA LEU A 425 -3.07 -7.38 -6.79
C LEU A 425 -2.37 -7.97 -8.01
N THR A 426 -3.12 -8.25 -9.10
CA THR A 426 -2.60 -8.89 -10.32
C THR A 426 -2.93 -8.08 -11.57
N GLU A 427 -2.23 -8.39 -12.67
CA GLU A 427 -2.54 -7.78 -13.98
C GLU A 427 -3.91 -8.25 -14.50
N ASP A 428 -4.32 -9.46 -14.16
CA ASP A 428 -5.63 -10.00 -14.52
C ASP A 428 -6.76 -9.25 -13.82
N ASP A 429 -6.57 -8.85 -12.55
CA ASP A 429 -7.52 -7.99 -11.83
C ASP A 429 -7.71 -6.66 -12.56
N LEU A 430 -6.61 -6.03 -12.99
CA LEU A 430 -6.66 -4.78 -13.77
C LEU A 430 -7.32 -4.97 -15.14
N ALA A 431 -7.14 -6.12 -15.78
CA ALA A 431 -7.75 -6.43 -17.07
C ALA A 431 -9.26 -6.58 -16.95
N GLU A 432 -9.78 -7.21 -15.90
CA GLU A 432 -11.22 -7.30 -15.60
C GLU A 432 -11.84 -5.93 -15.33
N ILE A 433 -11.20 -5.09 -14.50
CA ILE A 433 -11.66 -3.72 -14.22
C ILE A 433 -11.67 -2.88 -15.51
N LYS A 434 -10.66 -3.04 -16.36
CA LYS A 434 -10.62 -2.37 -17.66
C LYS A 434 -11.73 -2.83 -18.59
N GLU A 435 -12.07 -4.12 -18.59
CA GLU A 435 -13.21 -4.66 -19.35
C GLU A 435 -14.54 -4.07 -18.83
N GLU A 436 -14.71 -3.99 -17.52
CA GLU A 436 -15.88 -3.37 -16.88
C GLU A 436 -16.02 -1.89 -17.28
N LEU A 437 -14.97 -1.08 -17.21
CA LEU A 437 -14.94 0.32 -17.65
C LEU A 437 -15.22 0.47 -19.16
N THR A 438 -14.77 -0.50 -19.96
CA THR A 438 -15.04 -0.52 -21.41
C THR A 438 -16.50 -0.84 -21.70
N ASN A 439 -17.08 -1.82 -21.01
CA ASN A 439 -18.48 -2.20 -21.16
C ASN A 439 -19.45 -1.10 -20.67
N SER A 440 -19.04 -0.35 -19.66
CA SER A 440 -19.78 0.80 -19.12
C SER A 440 -19.54 2.11 -19.90
N GLY A 441 -18.73 2.09 -20.97
CA GLY A 441 -18.53 3.22 -21.89
C GLY A 441 -17.53 4.28 -21.45
N TYR A 442 -16.79 4.08 -20.34
CA TYR A 442 -15.75 5.01 -19.88
C TYR A 442 -14.46 4.91 -20.67
N ILE A 443 -14.18 3.73 -21.23
CA ILE A 443 -13.03 3.48 -22.11
C ILE A 443 -13.54 3.08 -23.50
N ARG A 444 -12.98 3.69 -24.54
CA ARG A 444 -13.32 3.33 -25.93
C ARG A 444 -12.84 1.93 -26.26
N ARG A 445 -13.72 1.10 -26.78
CA ARG A 445 -13.40 -0.26 -27.23
C ARG A 445 -12.44 -0.20 -28.42
N LYS A 446 -11.19 -0.64 -28.21
CA LYS A 446 -10.29 -0.90 -29.35
C LYS A 446 -10.72 -2.22 -30.00
N TYR A 447 -10.89 -2.21 -31.32
CA TYR A 447 -11.23 -3.41 -32.09
C TYR A 447 -10.07 -4.41 -32.02
N THR A 448 -10.12 -5.33 -31.10
CA THR A 448 -9.22 -6.50 -31.04
C THR A 448 -10.02 -7.75 -31.35
N LYS A 449 -9.59 -8.52 -32.35
CA LYS A 449 -10.27 -9.72 -32.86
C LYS A 449 -10.28 -10.93 -31.89
N LYS A 450 -9.67 -10.85 -30.72
CA LYS A 450 -9.65 -11.94 -29.71
C LYS A 450 -10.25 -11.45 -28.39
N LYS A 451 -11.40 -12.01 -27.99
CA LYS A 451 -11.85 -12.00 -26.60
C LYS A 451 -10.90 -12.94 -25.83
N VAL A 452 -10.00 -12.38 -25.04
CA VAL A 452 -9.25 -13.15 -24.04
C VAL A 452 -10.26 -13.42 -22.92
N LYS A 453 -10.66 -14.68 -22.73
CA LYS A 453 -11.38 -15.09 -21.51
C LYS A 453 -10.37 -15.06 -20.37
N ILE A 454 -10.42 -14.00 -19.58
CA ILE A 454 -9.67 -13.88 -18.33
C ILE A 454 -10.37 -14.82 -17.35
N LYS A 455 -9.67 -15.86 -16.88
CA LYS A 455 -10.12 -16.75 -15.81
C LYS A 455 -9.47 -16.29 -14.51
N ASN A 456 -9.96 -15.20 -13.94
CA ASN A 456 -9.51 -14.74 -12.64
C ASN A 456 -10.45 -15.29 -11.57
N LYS A 457 -9.89 -15.91 -10.51
CA LYS A 457 -10.67 -16.48 -9.41
C LYS A 457 -10.94 -15.41 -8.34
N PRO A 458 -12.09 -15.49 -7.63
CA PRO A 458 -12.29 -14.72 -6.40
C PRO A 458 -11.24 -15.12 -5.35
N LEU A 459 -11.07 -14.30 -4.33
CA LEU A 459 -10.26 -14.69 -3.17
C LEU A 459 -11.00 -15.79 -2.40
N HIS A 460 -10.25 -16.73 -1.87
CA HIS A 460 -10.80 -17.89 -1.18
C HIS A 460 -10.18 -18.00 0.22
N TYR A 461 -11.01 -17.99 1.23
CA TYR A 461 -10.64 -18.08 2.64
C TYR A 461 -11.30 -19.28 3.29
N ILE A 462 -10.74 -19.73 4.39
CA ILE A 462 -11.35 -20.72 5.27
C ILE A 462 -11.51 -20.09 6.65
N SER A 463 -12.70 -20.26 7.25
CA SER A 463 -12.93 -19.80 8.61
C SER A 463 -12.26 -20.72 9.63
N SER A 464 -12.06 -20.23 10.85
CA SER A 464 -11.54 -21.05 11.95
C SER A 464 -12.38 -22.29 12.26
N ASP A 465 -13.64 -22.29 11.83
CA ASP A 465 -14.58 -23.42 11.98
C ASP A 465 -14.63 -24.30 10.71
N GLY A 466 -13.79 -24.02 9.70
CA GLY A 466 -13.66 -24.84 8.48
C GLY A 466 -14.62 -24.48 7.35
N TYR A 467 -15.35 -23.37 7.41
CA TYR A 467 -16.26 -22.96 6.35
C TYR A 467 -15.52 -22.16 5.27
N HIS A 468 -15.85 -22.45 4.01
CA HIS A 468 -15.28 -21.76 2.86
C HIS A 468 -15.95 -20.40 2.64
N MET A 469 -15.13 -19.36 2.54
CA MET A 469 -15.53 -17.97 2.33
C MET A 469 -14.91 -17.43 1.04
N TYR A 470 -15.72 -16.81 0.19
CA TYR A 470 -15.29 -16.29 -1.11
C TYR A 470 -15.52 -14.79 -1.18
N VAL A 471 -14.51 -14.05 -1.65
CA VAL A 471 -14.51 -12.59 -1.73
C VAL A 471 -14.33 -12.14 -3.17
N GLY A 472 -15.25 -11.33 -3.69
CA GLY A 472 -15.16 -10.77 -5.03
C GLY A 472 -14.19 -9.59 -5.08
N LYS A 473 -13.30 -9.54 -6.08
CA LYS A 473 -12.29 -8.50 -6.24
C LYS A 473 -12.78 -7.26 -7.03
N ASN A 474 -13.90 -7.40 -7.73
CA ASN A 474 -14.54 -6.35 -8.53
C ASN A 474 -16.04 -6.62 -8.71
N ASN A 475 -16.76 -5.69 -9.32
CA ASN A 475 -18.20 -5.79 -9.47
C ASN A 475 -18.67 -6.99 -10.33
N LEU A 476 -17.87 -7.40 -11.33
CA LEU A 476 -18.18 -8.57 -12.16
C LEU A 476 -18.08 -9.86 -11.33
N GLN A 477 -17.04 -9.98 -10.49
CA GLN A 477 -16.89 -11.12 -9.57
C GLN A 477 -17.93 -11.08 -8.44
N ASN A 478 -18.26 -9.89 -7.91
CA ASN A 478 -19.34 -9.74 -6.93
C ASN A 478 -20.67 -10.27 -7.49
N GLU A 479 -20.97 -9.95 -8.74
CA GLU A 479 -22.17 -10.42 -9.44
C GLU A 479 -22.14 -11.95 -9.63
N GLU A 480 -21.01 -12.49 -10.13
CA GLU A 480 -20.84 -13.92 -10.35
C GLU A 480 -20.98 -14.71 -9.04
N LEU A 481 -20.31 -14.26 -7.97
CA LEU A 481 -20.38 -14.89 -6.65
C LEU A 481 -21.81 -14.90 -6.10
N THR A 482 -22.51 -13.77 -6.20
CA THR A 482 -23.81 -13.62 -5.57
C THR A 482 -24.91 -14.33 -6.35
N PHE A 483 -24.90 -14.27 -7.69
CA PHE A 483 -26.05 -14.73 -8.48
C PHE A 483 -25.85 -16.07 -9.18
N HIS A 484 -24.58 -16.48 -9.40
CA HIS A 484 -24.27 -17.72 -10.13
C HIS A 484 -23.59 -18.78 -9.26
N PHE A 485 -22.76 -18.37 -8.29
CA PHE A 485 -22.01 -19.29 -7.43
C PHE A 485 -22.72 -19.61 -6.11
N ALA A 486 -23.29 -18.60 -5.44
CA ALA A 486 -23.98 -18.79 -4.18
C ALA A 486 -25.34 -19.47 -4.34
N VAL A 487 -25.67 -20.40 -3.44
CA VAL A 487 -27.00 -21.05 -3.36
C VAL A 487 -27.85 -20.40 -2.27
N GLY A 488 -29.14 -20.70 -2.24
CA GLY A 488 -30.14 -19.99 -1.44
C GLY A 488 -29.83 -19.87 0.05
N ASN A 489 -29.21 -20.90 0.65
CA ASN A 489 -28.88 -20.97 2.07
C ASN A 489 -27.49 -20.42 2.42
N ASP A 490 -26.67 -20.08 1.43
CA ASP A 490 -25.38 -19.42 1.70
C ASP A 490 -25.60 -18.03 2.28
N TRP A 491 -24.65 -17.55 3.05
CA TRP A 491 -24.69 -16.21 3.62
C TRP A 491 -23.90 -15.22 2.77
N TRP A 492 -24.48 -14.05 2.58
CA TRP A 492 -23.92 -12.91 1.87
C TRP A 492 -23.63 -11.77 2.84
N PHE A 493 -22.45 -11.15 2.74
CA PHE A 493 -22.00 -10.04 3.58
C PHE A 493 -21.50 -8.90 2.71
N HIS A 494 -21.71 -7.66 3.18
CA HIS A 494 -21.21 -6.45 2.52
C HIS A 494 -21.16 -5.28 3.49
N ALA A 495 -20.19 -4.36 3.29
CA ALA A 495 -20.09 -3.13 4.07
C ALA A 495 -21.29 -2.23 3.80
N LYS A 496 -22.01 -1.83 4.85
CA LYS A 496 -23.23 -1.03 4.74
C LYS A 496 -22.92 0.36 4.23
N GLN A 497 -23.63 0.81 3.20
CA GLN A 497 -23.49 2.13 2.59
C GLN A 497 -22.06 2.50 2.17
N ALA A 498 -21.18 1.54 1.97
CA ALA A 498 -19.80 1.73 1.54
C ALA A 498 -19.47 0.82 0.35
N PRO A 499 -18.71 1.30 -0.64
CA PRO A 499 -18.21 0.44 -1.72
C PRO A 499 -17.32 -0.68 -1.17
N GLY A 500 -17.54 -1.91 -1.65
CA GLY A 500 -16.79 -3.06 -1.15
C GLY A 500 -17.06 -4.36 -1.90
N SER A 501 -16.45 -5.41 -1.43
CA SER A 501 -16.60 -6.76 -1.94
C SER A 501 -17.82 -7.46 -1.38
N HIS A 502 -18.43 -8.31 -2.19
CA HIS A 502 -19.36 -9.31 -1.68
C HIS A 502 -18.58 -10.48 -1.09
N VAL A 503 -18.93 -10.88 0.11
CA VAL A 503 -18.38 -12.07 0.75
C VAL A 503 -19.47 -13.13 0.82
N ILE A 504 -19.18 -14.33 0.31
CA ILE A 504 -20.09 -15.47 0.32
C ILE A 504 -19.53 -16.56 1.22
N VAL A 505 -20.29 -16.98 2.21
CA VAL A 505 -19.97 -18.13 3.06
C VAL A 505 -20.78 -19.34 2.60
N LYS A 506 -20.09 -20.43 2.27
CA LYS A 506 -20.71 -21.68 1.85
C LYS A 506 -21.14 -22.48 3.08
N THR A 507 -22.44 -22.64 3.30
CA THR A 507 -22.97 -23.32 4.48
C THR A 507 -23.13 -24.83 4.32
N HIS A 508 -23.26 -25.29 3.07
CA HIS A 508 -23.63 -26.70 2.78
C HIS A 508 -24.93 -27.18 3.47
N GLY A 509 -25.72 -26.24 3.98
CA GLY A 509 -26.96 -26.51 4.68
C GLY A 509 -26.83 -26.51 6.22
N ASP A 510 -25.63 -26.30 6.74
CA ASP A 510 -25.37 -26.22 8.18
C ASP A 510 -25.69 -24.82 8.74
N GLU A 511 -25.95 -24.74 10.04
CA GLU A 511 -26.02 -23.48 10.77
C GLU A 511 -24.60 -22.98 11.07
N LEU A 512 -24.32 -21.72 10.72
CA LEU A 512 -22.98 -21.16 10.89
C LEU A 512 -22.73 -20.76 12.35
N PRO A 513 -21.52 -21.05 12.88
CA PRO A 513 -21.09 -20.52 14.18
C PRO A 513 -20.90 -18.99 14.16
N ASP A 514 -21.12 -18.33 15.30
CA ASP A 514 -20.96 -16.88 15.48
C ASP A 514 -19.58 -16.40 15.02
N ARG A 515 -18.51 -17.15 15.32
CA ARG A 515 -17.16 -16.85 14.92
C ARG A 515 -16.99 -16.76 13.40
N THR A 516 -17.61 -17.68 12.65
CA THR A 516 -17.60 -17.65 11.18
C THR A 516 -18.32 -16.39 10.65
N PHE A 517 -19.42 -15.94 11.29
CA PHE A 517 -20.07 -14.67 10.96
C PHE A 517 -19.15 -13.48 11.17
N GLU A 518 -18.42 -13.42 12.29
CA GLU A 518 -17.46 -12.36 12.57
C GLU A 518 -16.32 -12.36 11.57
N GLU A 519 -15.73 -13.51 11.25
CA GLU A 519 -14.64 -13.63 10.28
C GLU A 519 -15.06 -13.20 8.87
N ALA A 520 -16.25 -13.62 8.43
CA ALA A 520 -16.81 -13.18 7.14
C ALA A 520 -17.09 -11.66 7.11
N ALA A 521 -17.57 -11.11 8.23
CA ALA A 521 -17.79 -9.67 8.35
C ALA A 521 -16.47 -8.89 8.34
N ARG A 522 -15.39 -9.38 8.99
CA ARG A 522 -14.06 -8.79 8.90
C ARG A 522 -13.53 -8.79 7.46
N LEU A 523 -13.73 -9.86 6.71
CA LEU A 523 -13.40 -9.90 5.28
C LEU A 523 -14.17 -8.82 4.50
N ALA A 524 -15.48 -8.66 4.75
CA ALA A 524 -16.26 -7.62 4.08
C ALA A 524 -15.82 -6.20 4.47
N ALA A 525 -15.42 -5.98 5.73
CA ALA A 525 -14.85 -4.72 6.20
C ALA A 525 -13.49 -4.43 5.54
N TYR A 526 -12.59 -5.40 5.52
CA TYR A 526 -11.25 -5.27 4.95
C TYR A 526 -11.27 -5.00 3.45
N TYR A 527 -12.14 -5.66 2.69
CA TYR A 527 -12.30 -5.48 1.25
C TYR A 527 -13.35 -4.42 0.90
N SER A 528 -13.43 -3.36 1.69
CA SER A 528 -14.27 -2.19 1.46
C SER A 528 -13.48 -0.89 1.48
N SER A 529 -14.12 0.21 1.10
CA SER A 529 -13.55 1.56 1.24
C SER A 529 -13.36 1.99 2.70
N MET A 530 -13.90 1.23 3.67
CA MET A 530 -13.76 1.46 5.11
C MET A 530 -12.60 0.69 5.74
N ARG A 531 -11.74 0.09 4.95
CA ARG A 531 -10.52 -0.62 5.40
C ARG A 531 -9.68 0.25 6.33
N GLY A 532 -9.25 -0.32 7.44
CA GLY A 532 -8.47 0.38 8.48
C GLY A 532 -9.29 1.17 9.47
N SER A 533 -10.63 1.12 9.39
CA SER A 533 -11.51 1.67 10.43
C SER A 533 -11.76 0.62 11.52
N ASP A 534 -11.72 1.05 12.78
CA ASP A 534 -11.95 0.16 13.94
C ASP A 534 -13.41 -0.29 14.06
N LYS A 535 -14.34 0.40 13.38
CA LYS A 535 -15.78 0.14 13.44
C LYS A 535 -16.38 0.27 12.04
N VAL A 536 -16.67 -0.85 11.41
CA VAL A 536 -17.35 -0.93 10.12
C VAL A 536 -18.68 -1.64 10.30
N GLU A 537 -19.76 -1.03 9.86
CA GLU A 537 -21.10 -1.66 9.87
C GLU A 537 -21.21 -2.57 8.66
N ILE A 538 -21.48 -3.87 8.90
CA ILE A 538 -21.62 -4.91 7.88
C ILE A 538 -23.04 -5.42 7.88
N ASP A 539 -23.68 -5.35 6.73
CA ASP A 539 -24.97 -6.01 6.50
C ASP A 539 -24.72 -7.45 6.04
N TYR A 540 -25.51 -8.38 6.58
CA TYR A 540 -25.44 -9.78 6.18
C TYR A 540 -26.84 -10.41 6.16
N VAL A 541 -27.02 -11.33 5.22
CA VAL A 541 -28.32 -11.94 4.95
C VAL A 541 -28.14 -13.24 4.16
N GLU A 542 -29.08 -14.17 4.28
CA GLU A 542 -29.10 -15.35 3.42
C GLU A 542 -29.26 -14.94 1.95
N LYS A 543 -28.52 -15.58 1.05
CA LYS A 543 -28.51 -15.27 -0.38
C LYS A 543 -29.90 -15.25 -1.02
N LYS A 544 -30.84 -16.08 -0.56
CA LYS A 544 -32.22 -16.09 -1.08
C LYS A 544 -32.94 -14.74 -0.98
N GLN A 545 -32.55 -13.87 -0.05
CA GLN A 545 -33.10 -12.52 0.15
C GLN A 545 -32.42 -11.46 -0.74
N VAL A 546 -31.27 -11.78 -1.37
CA VAL A 546 -30.52 -10.87 -2.21
C VAL A 546 -31.00 -10.96 -3.64
N LYS A 547 -31.43 -9.82 -4.22
CA LYS A 547 -31.96 -9.74 -5.59
C LYS A 547 -31.17 -8.73 -6.41
N LYS A 548 -31.13 -8.96 -7.73
CA LYS A 548 -30.57 -7.98 -8.68
C LYS A 548 -31.65 -6.94 -9.01
N PRO A 549 -31.36 -5.64 -8.87
CA PRO A 549 -32.30 -4.60 -9.31
C PRO A 549 -32.45 -4.59 -10.84
N ASN A 550 -33.66 -4.32 -11.33
CA ASN A 550 -33.93 -4.24 -12.75
C ASN A 550 -33.08 -3.12 -13.40
N GLY A 551 -32.28 -3.47 -14.41
CA GLY A 551 -31.37 -2.53 -15.07
C GLY A 551 -30.17 -2.12 -14.22
N GLY A 552 -29.94 -2.76 -13.06
CA GLY A 552 -28.81 -2.48 -12.18
C GLY A 552 -27.47 -2.83 -12.82
N LYS A 553 -26.44 -2.05 -12.46
CA LYS A 553 -25.05 -2.30 -12.86
C LYS A 553 -24.51 -3.57 -12.22
N PRO A 554 -23.43 -4.16 -12.75
CA PRO A 554 -22.79 -5.33 -12.15
C PRO A 554 -22.47 -5.10 -10.68
N GLY A 555 -22.68 -6.12 -9.84
CA GLY A 555 -22.42 -6.07 -8.42
C GLY A 555 -23.45 -5.32 -7.57
N PHE A 556 -24.45 -4.66 -8.18
CA PHE A 556 -25.52 -3.99 -7.42
C PHE A 556 -26.60 -4.98 -7.00
N VAL A 557 -26.97 -4.88 -5.73
CA VAL A 557 -27.99 -5.75 -5.11
C VAL A 557 -29.02 -4.95 -4.34
N VAL A 558 -30.19 -5.55 -4.14
CA VAL A 558 -31.24 -5.06 -3.22
C VAL A 558 -31.65 -6.20 -2.29
N TYR A 559 -31.81 -5.88 -1.02
CA TYR A 559 -32.31 -6.77 0.04
C TYR A 559 -33.19 -5.94 0.97
N TYR A 560 -34.17 -6.58 1.61
CA TYR A 560 -35.19 -5.87 2.41
C TYR A 560 -35.15 -6.28 3.89
N THR A 561 -34.63 -7.45 4.19
CA THR A 561 -34.46 -7.95 5.55
C THR A 561 -33.02 -8.40 5.70
N ASN A 562 -32.28 -7.74 6.57
CA ASN A 562 -30.90 -8.06 6.84
C ASN A 562 -30.61 -7.94 8.33
N TYR A 563 -29.53 -8.58 8.74
CA TYR A 563 -28.87 -8.33 10.00
C TYR A 563 -27.71 -7.37 9.77
N SER A 564 -27.31 -6.66 10.82
CA SER A 564 -26.14 -5.79 10.78
C SER A 564 -25.27 -6.03 12.00
N MET A 565 -23.96 -6.00 11.83
CA MET A 565 -23.00 -6.03 12.93
C MET A 565 -21.95 -4.95 12.73
N VAL A 566 -21.31 -4.54 13.81
CA VAL A 566 -20.18 -3.60 13.78
C VAL A 566 -18.92 -4.37 14.13
N ILE A 567 -17.93 -4.36 13.24
CA ILE A 567 -16.70 -5.14 13.37
C ILE A 567 -15.49 -4.31 12.95
N ASP A 568 -14.30 -4.72 13.35
CA ASP A 568 -13.03 -4.23 12.83
C ASP A 568 -12.69 -4.85 11.46
N SER A 569 -11.61 -4.39 10.84
CA SER A 569 -11.14 -4.90 9.55
C SER A 569 -9.88 -5.79 9.66
N ASP A 570 -9.61 -6.38 10.82
CA ASP A 570 -8.47 -7.26 11.03
C ASP A 570 -8.74 -8.68 10.52
N ILE A 571 -7.99 -9.09 9.51
CA ILE A 571 -8.07 -10.41 8.89
C ILE A 571 -6.84 -11.29 9.17
N SER A 572 -5.96 -10.87 10.09
CA SER A 572 -4.67 -11.53 10.36
C SER A 572 -4.80 -13.00 10.78
N ASN A 573 -5.92 -13.38 11.38
CA ASN A 573 -6.20 -14.74 11.86
C ASN A 573 -7.06 -15.58 10.88
N ILE A 574 -7.34 -15.07 9.67
CA ILE A 574 -8.19 -15.76 8.69
C ILE A 574 -7.29 -16.32 7.58
N GLU A 575 -7.31 -17.64 7.41
CA GLU A 575 -6.48 -18.34 6.45
C GLU A 575 -6.98 -18.13 5.02
N GLU A 576 -6.09 -17.66 4.13
CA GLU A 576 -6.34 -17.59 2.70
C GLU A 576 -5.86 -18.88 2.02
N LEU A 577 -6.72 -19.46 1.20
CA LEU A 577 -6.41 -20.63 0.38
C LEU A 577 -6.02 -20.18 -1.03
N GLU A 578 -4.94 -20.75 -1.61
CA GLU A 578 -4.46 -20.44 -2.98
C GLU A 578 -5.43 -20.90 -4.10
#